data_81bef69124372b438b233a32c24b851b
#
_entry.id   81bef69124372b438b233a32c24b851b
#
_cell.length_a   1.000
_cell.length_b   1.000
_cell.length_c   1.000
_cell.angle_alpha   90.00
_cell.angle_beta   90.00
_cell.angle_gamma   90.00
#
_symmetry.space_group_name_H-M   'P 1'
#
loop_
_entity.id
_entity.type
_entity.pdbx_description
1 polymer ?
#
loop_
_entity_poly.entity_id
_entity_poly.type
_entity_poly.pdbx_seq_one_letter_code
_entity_poly.pdbx_strand_id
1 'polypeptide(L)'
;MAIEEQGHPTLEGTTTIYRDGNHRYWTLDDTTKRPSVTSVIGHVSGDTFGAGVGWATKQTKLYNDPDAPKKVGEQAKHEGIDLHGKISDFIETSGAAIAESPAFVAWHKAMGNLIFLGSELFIYHPTLKYGGQLDQVALVGDKIIIQDVKS
;
A
#
# COMPACT_ATOMS: atom_id res chain seq x y z
N MET A 1 11.32 15.49 8.23
CA MET A 1 10.63 14.24 7.86
C MET A 1 9.19 14.63 7.61
N ALA A 2 8.67 14.34 6.41
CA ALA A 2 7.31 14.74 6.05
C ALA A 2 6.27 14.00 6.90
N ILE A 3 5.21 14.71 7.27
CA ILE A 3 4.01 14.14 7.88
C ILE A 3 2.93 14.20 6.82
N GLU A 4 2.27 13.10 6.59
CA GLU A 4 1.12 12.97 5.71
C GLU A 4 -0.14 12.86 6.58
N GLU A 5 -1.25 13.42 6.10
CA GLU A 5 -2.53 13.38 6.80
C GLU A 5 -3.65 12.98 5.85
N GLN A 6 -4.63 12.26 6.36
CA GLN A 6 -5.80 11.86 5.61
C GLN A 6 -7.04 11.86 6.50
N GLY A 7 -8.08 12.58 6.09
CA GLY A 7 -9.37 12.60 6.75
C GLY A 7 -10.21 11.37 6.40
N HIS A 8 -10.83 10.77 7.41
CA HIS A 8 -11.70 9.61 7.25
C HIS A 8 -13.05 9.85 7.90
N PRO A 9 -14.16 9.54 7.21
CA PRO A 9 -15.48 9.55 7.82
C PRO A 9 -15.58 8.49 8.92
N THR A 10 -16.23 8.84 10.01
CA THR A 10 -16.59 7.94 11.11
C THR A 10 -18.07 8.06 11.40
N LEU A 11 -18.60 7.21 12.28
CA LEU A 11 -20.01 7.30 12.72
C LEU A 11 -20.30 8.61 13.47
N GLU A 12 -19.28 9.23 14.05
CA GLU A 12 -19.40 10.44 14.88
C GLU A 12 -18.89 11.71 14.15
N GLY A 13 -18.46 11.59 12.88
CA GLY A 13 -17.93 12.72 12.11
C GLY A 13 -16.74 12.34 11.22
N THR A 14 -15.66 13.09 11.32
CA THR A 14 -14.42 12.85 10.56
C THR A 14 -13.25 12.74 11.52
N THR A 15 -12.44 11.72 11.38
CA THR A 15 -11.13 11.63 12.05
C THR A 15 -10.01 11.82 11.04
N THR A 16 -8.90 12.38 11.49
CA THR A 16 -7.69 12.49 10.65
C THR A 16 -6.65 11.50 11.14
N ILE A 17 -6.15 10.69 10.22
CA ILE A 17 -5.05 9.77 10.45
C ILE A 17 -3.78 10.40 9.89
N TYR A 18 -2.73 10.41 10.68
CA TYR A 18 -1.42 10.92 10.33
C TYR A 18 -0.45 9.76 10.12
N ARG A 19 0.50 9.94 9.20
CA ARG A 19 1.61 9.02 8.96
C ARG A 19 2.93 9.77 8.87
N ASP A 20 3.99 9.28 9.46
CA ASP A 20 5.35 9.79 9.24
C ASP A 20 6.14 8.91 8.24
N GLY A 21 7.28 9.43 7.78
CA GLY A 21 8.14 8.73 6.83
C GLY A 21 8.73 7.41 7.34
N ASN A 22 8.51 7.02 8.59
CA ASN A 22 8.85 5.71 9.15
C ASN A 22 7.62 4.78 9.19
N HIS A 23 6.54 5.13 8.50
CA HIS A 23 5.28 4.40 8.48
C HIS A 23 4.71 4.16 9.89
N ARG A 24 4.77 5.18 10.76
CA ARG A 24 4.11 5.19 12.05
C ARG A 24 2.86 6.04 11.97
N TYR A 25 1.77 5.57 12.57
CA TYR A 25 0.44 6.13 12.45
C TYR A 25 -0.06 6.66 13.80
N TRP A 26 -0.88 7.72 13.77
CA TRP A 26 -1.58 8.27 14.93
C TRP A 26 -2.81 9.06 14.50
N THR A 27 -3.66 9.42 15.46
CA THR A 27 -4.81 10.30 15.27
C THR A 27 -4.72 11.50 16.22
N LEU A 28 -5.62 12.47 16.08
CA LEU A 28 -5.68 13.58 17.05
C LEU A 28 -6.00 13.11 18.48
N ASP A 29 -6.84 12.07 18.61
CA ASP A 29 -7.24 11.52 19.91
C ASP A 29 -6.19 10.59 20.51
N ASP A 30 -5.31 10.02 19.69
CA ASP A 30 -4.18 9.21 20.13
C ASP A 30 -2.92 9.67 19.40
N THR A 31 -2.24 10.63 19.98
CA THR A 31 -1.01 11.24 19.43
C THR A 31 0.23 10.33 19.56
N THR A 32 0.10 9.17 20.20
CA THR A 32 1.18 8.20 20.29
C THR A 32 1.42 7.53 18.94
N LYS A 33 2.62 7.65 18.41
CA LYS A 33 3.01 7.05 17.13
C LYS A 33 3.00 5.53 17.22
N ARG A 34 2.12 4.90 16.47
CA ARG A 34 1.89 3.45 16.46
C ARG A 34 2.53 2.77 15.26
N PRO A 35 2.93 1.49 15.39
CA PRO A 35 3.55 0.75 14.29
C PRO A 35 2.56 0.50 13.15
N SER A 36 3.12 0.25 11.96
CA SER A 36 2.34 -0.27 10.83
C SER A 36 1.97 -1.73 11.03
N VAL A 37 0.92 -2.18 10.34
CA VAL A 37 0.54 -3.61 10.24
C VAL A 37 1.74 -4.45 9.83
N THR A 38 2.50 -4.03 8.82
CA THR A 38 3.69 -4.74 8.33
C THR A 38 4.76 -4.87 9.41
N SER A 39 4.98 -3.81 10.21
CA SER A 39 5.92 -3.85 11.33
C SER A 39 5.48 -4.81 12.43
N VAL A 40 4.17 -4.85 12.73
CA VAL A 40 3.61 -5.80 13.72
C VAL A 40 3.77 -7.23 13.24
N ILE A 41 3.42 -7.52 11.99
CA ILE A 41 3.56 -8.85 11.39
C ILE A 41 5.04 -9.27 11.38
N GLY A 42 5.97 -8.40 10.94
CA GLY A 42 7.40 -8.67 10.94
C GLY A 42 7.93 -9.02 12.32
N HIS A 43 7.48 -8.31 13.36
CA HIS A 43 7.87 -8.59 14.74
C HIS A 43 7.38 -9.97 15.23
N VAL A 44 6.13 -10.33 14.92
CA VAL A 44 5.52 -11.60 15.35
C VAL A 44 6.08 -12.79 14.57
N SER A 45 6.36 -12.62 13.29
CA SER A 45 6.86 -13.69 12.42
C SER A 45 8.39 -13.89 12.48
N GLY A 46 9.09 -13.08 13.26
CA GLY A 46 10.53 -13.20 13.41
C GLY A 46 11.30 -12.96 12.11
N ASP A 47 11.07 -11.83 11.46
CA ASP A 47 11.77 -11.40 10.22
C ASP A 47 11.65 -12.32 9.00
N THR A 48 10.73 -13.27 9.02
CA THR A 48 10.55 -14.17 7.87
C THR A 48 9.84 -13.49 6.67
N PHE A 49 9.42 -12.23 6.80
CA PHE A 49 8.86 -11.43 5.70
C PHE A 49 9.91 -10.75 4.81
N GLY A 50 11.17 -10.81 5.17
CA GLY A 50 12.24 -10.41 4.26
C GLY A 50 12.30 -11.35 3.06
N ALA A 51 12.65 -10.83 1.91
CA ALA A 51 13.17 -11.64 0.81
C ALA A 51 14.32 -12.46 1.38
N GLY A 52 14.02 -13.66 1.84
CA GLY A 52 14.88 -14.44 2.69
C GLY A 52 16.25 -14.66 2.04
N VAL A 53 17.21 -15.07 2.83
CA VAL A 53 18.56 -15.46 2.37
C VAL A 53 18.52 -16.26 1.08
N GLY A 54 17.48 -17.08 0.89
CA GLY A 54 17.24 -17.85 -0.33
C GLY A 54 16.99 -16.99 -1.59
N TRP A 55 16.20 -15.93 -1.49
CA TRP A 55 15.97 -15.03 -2.63
C TRP A 55 17.25 -14.25 -2.98
N ALA A 56 17.93 -13.69 -2.00
CA ALA A 56 19.18 -12.97 -2.18
C ALA A 56 20.25 -13.87 -2.84
N THR A 57 20.42 -15.09 -2.33
CA THR A 57 21.33 -16.08 -2.91
C THR A 57 20.98 -16.41 -4.36
N LYS A 58 19.68 -16.56 -4.67
CA LYS A 58 19.20 -16.82 -6.04
C LYS A 58 19.55 -15.66 -6.96
N GLN A 59 19.32 -14.39 -6.55
CA GLN A 59 19.64 -13.22 -7.36
C GLN A 59 21.15 -13.10 -7.60
N THR A 60 21.95 -13.27 -6.57
CA THR A 60 23.42 -13.24 -6.69
C THR A 60 23.91 -14.28 -7.71
N LYS A 61 23.37 -15.49 -7.66
CA LYS A 61 23.74 -16.55 -8.61
C LYS A 61 23.28 -16.27 -10.05
N LEU A 62 22.03 -15.74 -10.19
CA LEU A 62 21.43 -15.47 -11.49
C LEU A 62 22.22 -14.42 -12.27
N TYR A 63 22.63 -13.36 -11.59
CA TYR A 63 23.33 -12.23 -12.20
C TYR A 63 24.85 -12.29 -12.04
N ASN A 64 25.37 -13.29 -11.32
CA ASN A 64 26.80 -13.41 -10.97
C ASN A 64 27.36 -12.10 -10.35
N ASP A 65 26.53 -11.45 -9.52
CA ASP A 65 26.80 -10.14 -8.91
C ASP A 65 26.36 -10.18 -7.44
N PRO A 66 27.28 -9.98 -6.46
CA PRO A 66 26.91 -9.95 -5.04
C PRO A 66 25.94 -8.82 -4.68
N ASP A 67 25.92 -7.72 -5.45
CA ASP A 67 25.04 -6.59 -5.24
C ASP A 67 23.68 -6.73 -5.97
N ALA A 68 23.49 -7.79 -6.76
CA ALA A 68 22.25 -8.02 -7.51
C ALA A 68 20.99 -8.00 -6.63
N PRO A 69 20.96 -8.59 -5.43
CA PRO A 69 19.77 -8.55 -4.57
C PRO A 69 19.34 -7.10 -4.24
N LYS A 70 20.30 -6.24 -3.94
CA LYS A 70 20.04 -4.84 -3.65
C LYS A 70 19.52 -4.09 -4.88
N LYS A 71 20.19 -4.23 -6.01
CA LYS A 71 19.81 -3.58 -7.27
C LYS A 71 18.41 -3.99 -7.73
N VAL A 72 18.13 -5.29 -7.74
CA VAL A 72 16.82 -5.84 -8.13
C VAL A 72 15.74 -5.39 -7.14
N GLY A 73 16.03 -5.38 -5.84
CA GLY A 73 15.09 -4.90 -4.84
C GLY A 73 14.78 -3.41 -4.95
N GLU A 74 15.78 -2.57 -5.22
CA GLU A 74 15.60 -1.14 -5.44
C GLU A 74 14.78 -0.88 -6.73
N GLN A 75 15.10 -1.59 -7.80
CA GLN A 75 14.35 -1.48 -9.05
C GLN A 75 12.88 -1.88 -8.86
N ALA A 76 12.62 -3.04 -8.27
CA ALA A 76 11.25 -3.51 -8.00
C ALA A 76 10.48 -2.52 -7.10
N LYS A 77 11.16 -1.90 -6.11
CA LYS A 77 10.56 -0.86 -5.28
C LYS A 77 10.17 0.37 -6.11
N HIS A 78 11.03 0.85 -6.99
CA HIS A 78 10.73 1.99 -7.86
C HIS A 78 9.59 1.70 -8.83
N GLU A 79 9.60 0.53 -9.46
CA GLU A 79 8.53 0.09 -10.36
C GLU A 79 7.19 -0.04 -9.62
N GLY A 80 7.21 -0.56 -8.38
CA GLY A 80 6.03 -0.62 -7.53
C GLY A 80 5.47 0.76 -7.20
N ILE A 81 6.30 1.69 -6.76
CA ILE A 81 5.88 3.08 -6.45
C ILE A 81 5.29 3.76 -7.69
N ASP A 82 5.93 3.63 -8.85
CA ASP A 82 5.45 4.20 -10.10
C ASP A 82 4.09 3.60 -10.51
N LEU A 83 3.94 2.28 -10.41
CA LEU A 83 2.69 1.59 -10.73
C LEU A 83 1.54 2.04 -9.81
N HIS A 84 1.78 2.10 -8.49
CA HIS A 84 0.79 2.57 -7.51
C HIS A 84 0.37 4.02 -7.80
N GLY A 85 1.33 4.92 -8.08
CA GLY A 85 1.05 6.30 -8.45
C GLY A 85 0.15 6.41 -9.68
N LYS A 86 0.48 5.70 -10.76
CA LYS A 86 -0.32 5.69 -12.00
C LYS A 86 -1.73 5.14 -11.80
N ILE A 87 -1.90 4.13 -10.96
CA ILE A 87 -3.23 3.59 -10.65
C ILE A 87 -4.02 4.56 -9.78
N SER A 88 -3.39 5.21 -8.80
CA SER A 88 -4.02 6.25 -7.99
C SER A 88 -4.51 7.40 -8.86
N ASP A 89 -3.67 7.92 -9.75
CA ASP A 89 -4.03 8.97 -10.71
C ASP A 89 -5.21 8.56 -11.60
N PHE A 90 -5.24 7.30 -12.07
CA PHE A 90 -6.36 6.77 -12.84
C PHE A 90 -7.66 6.78 -12.03
N ILE A 91 -7.60 6.37 -10.78
CA ILE A 91 -8.76 6.33 -9.88
C ILE A 91 -9.24 7.76 -9.58
N GLU A 92 -8.36 8.66 -9.20
CA GLU A 92 -8.67 10.04 -8.82
C GLU A 92 -9.22 10.86 -9.99
N THR A 93 -8.76 10.58 -11.20
CA THR A 93 -9.25 11.25 -12.43
C THR A 93 -10.43 10.53 -13.07
N SER A 94 -11.04 9.55 -12.41
CA SER A 94 -12.15 8.75 -12.95
C SER A 94 -11.84 8.13 -14.31
N GLY A 95 -10.60 7.68 -14.50
CA GLY A 95 -10.13 7.06 -15.72
C GLY A 95 -9.63 8.03 -16.81
N ALA A 96 -9.57 9.35 -16.53
CA ALA A 96 -9.00 10.32 -17.47
C ALA A 96 -7.49 10.15 -17.64
N ALA A 97 -6.78 9.74 -16.59
CA ALA A 97 -5.38 9.32 -16.69
C ALA A 97 -5.30 7.92 -17.32
N ILE A 98 -4.32 7.70 -18.19
CA ILE A 98 -4.08 6.39 -18.80
C ILE A 98 -3.29 5.55 -17.80
N ALA A 99 -3.91 4.49 -17.26
CA ALA A 99 -3.18 3.49 -16.50
C ALA A 99 -2.28 2.70 -17.47
N GLU A 100 -0.97 2.82 -17.32
CA GLU A 100 0.00 2.14 -18.18
C GLU A 100 0.14 0.64 -17.90
N SER A 101 -0.57 0.12 -16.89
CA SER A 101 -0.58 -1.32 -16.61
C SER A 101 -1.67 -2.03 -17.42
N PRO A 102 -1.33 -2.80 -18.46
CA PRO A 102 -2.31 -3.55 -19.23
C PRO A 102 -3.13 -4.53 -18.38
N ALA A 103 -2.51 -5.11 -17.36
CA ALA A 103 -3.17 -6.03 -16.43
C ALA A 103 -4.23 -5.31 -15.59
N PHE A 104 -3.93 -4.12 -15.08
CA PHE A 104 -4.90 -3.30 -14.35
C PHE A 104 -6.07 -2.86 -15.25
N VAL A 105 -5.78 -2.39 -16.45
CA VAL A 105 -6.83 -1.98 -17.41
C VAL A 105 -7.74 -3.13 -17.77
N ALA A 106 -7.17 -4.32 -18.05
CA ALA A 106 -7.95 -5.51 -18.36
C ALA A 106 -8.82 -5.95 -17.17
N TRP A 107 -8.26 -5.92 -15.97
CA TRP A 107 -8.98 -6.22 -14.75
C TRP A 107 -10.13 -5.22 -14.50
N HIS A 108 -9.86 -3.93 -14.56
CA HIS A 108 -10.87 -2.88 -14.39
C HIS A 108 -12.01 -3.04 -15.37
N LYS A 109 -11.70 -3.29 -16.64
CA LYS A 109 -12.71 -3.56 -17.68
C LYS A 109 -13.54 -4.81 -17.40
N ALA A 110 -12.92 -5.87 -16.87
CA ALA A 110 -13.62 -7.12 -16.54
C ALA A 110 -14.55 -6.97 -15.32
N MET A 111 -14.23 -6.07 -14.39
CA MET A 111 -15.05 -5.80 -13.19
C MET A 111 -16.32 -4.99 -13.50
N GLY A 112 -16.39 -4.34 -14.66
CA GLY A 112 -17.59 -3.64 -15.16
C GLY A 112 -18.03 -2.47 -14.29
N ASN A 113 -18.96 -2.70 -13.36
CA ASN A 113 -19.57 -1.66 -12.51
C ASN A 113 -18.77 -1.39 -11.22
N LEU A 114 -17.45 -1.36 -11.33
CA LEU A 114 -16.58 -1.07 -10.19
C LEU A 114 -16.57 0.45 -9.94
N ILE A 115 -16.89 0.84 -8.70
CA ILE A 115 -16.81 2.21 -8.22
C ILE A 115 -15.67 2.30 -7.23
N PHE A 116 -14.62 3.02 -7.56
CA PHE A 116 -13.53 3.27 -6.62
C PHE A 116 -13.99 4.22 -5.51
N LEU A 117 -13.73 3.84 -4.28
CA LEU A 117 -14.02 4.63 -3.08
C LEU A 117 -12.78 5.41 -2.62
N GLY A 118 -11.59 4.95 -3.00
CA GLY A 118 -10.33 5.61 -2.74
C GLY A 118 -9.12 4.71 -3.01
N SER A 119 -7.97 5.36 -3.12
CA SER A 119 -6.65 4.73 -3.23
C SER A 119 -5.73 5.24 -2.15
N GLU A 120 -4.69 4.48 -1.81
CA GLU A 120 -3.67 4.82 -0.81
C GLU A 120 -4.27 5.26 0.55
N LEU A 121 -5.36 4.60 0.97
CA LEU A 121 -6.13 4.99 2.15
C LEU A 121 -5.44 4.58 3.44
N PHE A 122 -5.24 5.55 4.35
CA PHE A 122 -4.74 5.26 5.68
C PHE A 122 -5.84 4.59 6.50
N ILE A 123 -5.47 3.58 7.25
CA ILE A 123 -6.33 2.91 8.23
C ILE A 123 -5.68 2.93 9.61
N TYR A 124 -6.50 2.99 10.64
CA TYR A 124 -6.04 2.97 12.02
C TYR A 124 -7.01 2.15 12.88
N HIS A 125 -6.48 1.19 13.63
CA HIS A 125 -7.29 0.39 14.54
C HIS A 125 -7.24 0.99 15.96
N PRO A 126 -8.35 1.59 16.44
CA PRO A 126 -8.33 2.37 17.68
C PRO A 126 -8.08 1.54 18.94
N THR A 127 -8.44 0.27 18.94
CA THR A 127 -8.25 -0.62 20.08
C THR A 127 -6.90 -1.33 20.05
N LEU A 128 -6.53 -1.92 18.89
CA LEU A 128 -5.29 -2.68 18.75
C LEU A 128 -4.07 -1.78 18.52
N LYS A 129 -4.31 -0.48 18.27
CA LYS A 129 -3.25 0.55 18.23
C LYS A 129 -2.17 0.29 17.18
N TYR A 130 -2.59 -0.01 15.95
CA TYR A 130 -1.72 -0.04 14.77
C TYR A 130 -2.40 0.64 13.59
N GLY A 131 -1.62 1.07 12.61
CA GLY A 131 -2.11 1.64 11.38
C GLY A 131 -1.63 0.89 10.16
N GLY A 132 -2.13 1.29 9.00
CA GLY A 132 -1.74 0.72 7.72
C GLY A 132 -2.19 1.61 6.57
N GLN A 133 -1.90 1.17 5.37
CA GLN A 133 -2.35 1.79 4.14
C GLN A 133 -2.93 0.70 3.26
N LEU A 134 -4.11 0.97 2.69
CA LEU A 134 -4.78 0.12 1.71
C LEU A 134 -4.49 0.69 0.32
N ASP A 135 -4.04 -0.13 -0.61
CA ASP A 135 -3.76 0.34 -1.96
C ASP A 135 -5.03 0.85 -2.64
N GLN A 136 -6.13 0.08 -2.54
CA GLN A 136 -7.40 0.45 -3.15
C GLN A 136 -8.59 -0.09 -2.37
N VAL A 137 -9.67 0.69 -2.36
CA VAL A 137 -11.00 0.27 -1.89
C VAL A 137 -12.01 0.60 -2.97
N ALA A 138 -12.86 -0.37 -3.30
CA ALA A 138 -13.88 -0.19 -4.32
C ALA A 138 -15.20 -0.86 -3.92
N LEU A 139 -16.27 -0.47 -4.60
CA LEU A 139 -17.61 -1.04 -4.48
C LEU A 139 -17.94 -1.79 -5.78
N VAL A 140 -18.43 -3.02 -5.64
CA VAL A 140 -18.98 -3.83 -6.72
C VAL A 140 -20.39 -4.30 -6.30
N GLY A 141 -21.40 -3.70 -6.90
CA GLY A 141 -22.76 -3.88 -6.41
C GLY A 141 -22.92 -3.36 -4.98
N ASP A 142 -23.21 -4.25 -4.05
CA ASP A 142 -23.36 -3.98 -2.60
C ASP A 142 -22.13 -4.41 -1.78
N LYS A 143 -21.04 -4.85 -2.43
CA LYS A 143 -19.85 -5.40 -1.77
C LYS A 143 -18.68 -4.44 -1.83
N ILE A 144 -18.07 -4.19 -0.68
CA ILE A 144 -16.78 -3.50 -0.59
C ILE A 144 -15.68 -4.52 -0.88
N ILE A 145 -14.78 -4.18 -1.78
CA ILE A 145 -13.56 -4.95 -2.05
C ILE A 145 -12.33 -4.12 -1.68
N ILE A 146 -11.37 -4.79 -1.06
CA ILE A 146 -10.04 -4.26 -0.78
C ILE A 146 -9.08 -4.94 -1.74
N GLN A 147 -8.27 -4.15 -2.40
CA GLN A 147 -7.27 -4.63 -3.34
C GLN A 147 -5.88 -4.22 -2.93
N ASP A 148 -4.96 -5.11 -3.21
CA ASP A 148 -3.53 -4.93 -3.06
C ASP A 148 -2.88 -5.09 -4.44
N VAL A 149 -2.11 -4.11 -4.87
CA VAL A 149 -1.46 -4.08 -6.18
C VAL A 149 -0.06 -4.64 -6.06
N LYS A 150 0.26 -5.62 -6.88
CA LYS A 150 1.61 -6.20 -6.97
C LYS A 150 2.20 -5.97 -8.35
N SER A 151 3.43 -5.52 -8.35
CA SER A 151 4.26 -5.37 -9.56
C SER A 151 4.97 -6.67 -9.92
#